data_aeeaad12eed4cacb6aaeca2a7ebddd75
#
_entry.id   aeeaad12eed4cacb6aaeca2a7ebddd75
#
_cell.length_a   1.000
_cell.length_b   1.000
_cell.length_c   1.000
_cell.angle_alpha   90.00
_cell.angle_beta   90.00
_cell.angle_gamma   90.00
#
_symmetry.space_group_name_H-M   'P 1'
#
loop_
_entity.id
_entity.type
_entity.pdbx_description
1 polymer ?
#
loop_
_entity_poly.entity_id
_entity_poly.type
_entity_poly.pdbx_seq_one_letter_code
_entity_poly.pdbx_strand_id
1 'polypeptide(L)'
;MIITEPKWKSYMVETTTPIFTPKQCQMIINAGRSEPKQNASVGGREGKSGIDTETRTSHISWIPFSKTTEMYKDIEKVMKTTNGNHFGFDGMQITEMAQYTEYPEGGFYDWHMDCDLIMTKEPPVRKISMTL
;
A
#
# COMPACT_ATOMS: atom_id res chain seq x y z
N MET A 1 -28.12 22.58 11.49
CA MET A 1 -27.70 21.35 10.77
C MET A 1 -26.87 20.55 11.75
N ILE A 2 -27.30 19.34 12.09
CA ILE A 2 -26.51 18.43 12.93
C ILE A 2 -25.67 17.60 11.96
N ILE A 3 -24.35 17.80 11.99
CA ILE A 3 -23.41 16.97 11.22
C ILE A 3 -23.07 15.79 12.13
N THR A 4 -23.49 14.59 11.74
CA THR A 4 -23.02 13.37 12.43
C THR A 4 -21.52 13.24 12.22
N GLU A 5 -20.80 12.97 13.31
CA GLU A 5 -19.36 12.67 13.20
C GLU A 5 -19.13 11.50 12.21
N PRO A 6 -18.13 11.60 11.33
CA PRO A 6 -17.76 10.50 10.47
C PRO A 6 -17.41 9.26 11.30
N LYS A 7 -17.74 8.09 10.83
CA LYS A 7 -17.36 6.82 11.48
C LYS A 7 -15.84 6.65 11.56
N TRP A 8 -15.13 7.13 10.56
CA TRP A 8 -13.67 7.10 10.49
C TRP A 8 -13.06 8.23 11.32
N LYS A 9 -12.37 7.86 12.37
CA LYS A 9 -11.65 8.80 13.27
C LYS A 9 -10.16 8.56 13.29
N SER A 10 -9.71 7.46 12.68
CA SER A 10 -8.31 7.05 12.70
C SER A 10 -7.60 7.53 11.45
N TYR A 11 -6.39 8.05 11.62
CA TYR A 11 -5.47 8.33 10.53
C TYR A 11 -4.50 7.17 10.30
N MET A 12 -4.24 6.38 11.33
CA MET A 12 -3.37 5.22 11.30
C MET A 12 -3.92 4.13 12.22
N VAL A 13 -3.80 2.90 11.79
CA VAL A 13 -4.15 1.71 12.58
C VAL A 13 -3.05 0.68 12.37
N GLU A 14 -2.61 0.07 13.44
CA GLU A 14 -1.69 -1.06 13.39
C GLU A 14 -2.31 -2.28 14.08
N THR A 15 -1.95 -3.47 13.60
CA THR A 15 -2.41 -4.71 14.21
C THR A 15 -1.59 -5.04 15.45
N THR A 16 -2.24 -5.51 16.51
CA THR A 16 -1.56 -5.92 17.74
C THR A 16 -1.01 -7.35 17.67
N THR A 17 -1.43 -8.11 16.66
CA THR A 17 -0.97 -9.48 16.41
C THR A 17 -0.57 -9.63 14.94
N PRO A 18 0.45 -10.46 14.64
CA PRO A 18 0.85 -10.73 13.26
C PRO A 18 -0.29 -11.28 12.42
N ILE A 19 -0.46 -10.76 11.20
CA ILE A 19 -1.41 -11.28 10.21
C ILE A 19 -0.86 -12.55 9.57
N PHE A 20 0.45 -12.56 9.29
CA PHE A 20 1.14 -13.65 8.62
C PHE A 20 2.11 -14.36 9.55
N THR A 21 2.18 -15.68 9.42
CA THR A 21 3.21 -16.50 10.07
C THR A 21 4.57 -16.23 9.42
N PRO A 22 5.70 -16.50 10.11
CA PRO A 22 7.04 -16.36 9.52
C PRO A 22 7.21 -17.13 8.21
N LYS A 23 6.58 -18.30 8.07
CA LYS A 23 6.59 -19.07 6.82
C LYS A 23 5.87 -18.35 5.69
N GLN A 24 4.72 -17.75 5.97
CA GLN A 24 3.98 -16.94 4.99
C GLN A 24 4.77 -15.68 4.60
N CYS A 25 5.39 -15.00 5.57
CA CYS A 25 6.27 -13.86 5.29
C CYS A 25 7.40 -14.25 4.33
N GLN A 26 8.07 -15.39 4.57
CA GLN A 26 9.12 -15.86 3.68
C GLN A 26 8.60 -16.21 2.27
N MET A 27 7.39 -16.75 2.16
CA MET A 27 6.75 -17.00 0.86
C MET A 27 6.47 -15.70 0.11
N ILE A 28 6.00 -14.66 0.81
CA ILE A 28 5.75 -13.32 0.23
C ILE A 28 7.05 -12.69 -0.25
N ILE A 29 8.11 -12.73 0.56
CA ILE A 29 9.45 -12.25 0.19
C ILE A 29 9.96 -12.96 -1.06
N ASN A 30 9.85 -14.28 -1.11
CA ASN A 30 10.28 -15.07 -2.26
C ASN A 30 9.45 -14.73 -3.52
N ALA A 31 8.14 -14.52 -3.36
CA ALA A 31 7.28 -14.09 -4.46
C ALA A 31 7.72 -12.73 -5.00
N GLY A 32 7.93 -11.74 -4.12
CA GLY A 32 8.41 -10.42 -4.54
C GLY A 32 9.77 -10.46 -5.23
N ARG A 33 10.72 -11.24 -4.68
CA ARG A 33 12.07 -11.40 -5.27
C ARG A 33 12.09 -12.13 -6.61
N SER A 34 11.09 -12.93 -6.89
CA SER A 34 10.96 -13.64 -8.18
C SER A 34 10.37 -12.79 -9.30
N GLU A 35 9.86 -11.61 -8.99
CA GLU A 35 9.32 -10.67 -9.98
C GLU A 35 10.41 -9.74 -10.54
N PRO A 36 10.21 -9.18 -11.75
CA PRO A 36 11.15 -8.23 -12.34
C PRO A 36 11.42 -7.05 -11.41
N LYS A 37 12.67 -6.86 -11.05
CA LYS A 37 13.14 -5.77 -10.19
C LYS A 37 13.33 -4.49 -11.01
N GLN A 38 12.88 -3.38 -10.46
CA GLN A 38 13.04 -2.05 -11.06
C GLN A 38 13.37 -1.00 -10.00
N ASN A 39 13.99 0.10 -10.41
CA ASN A 39 14.17 1.24 -9.53
C ASN A 39 12.81 1.87 -9.23
N ALA A 40 12.60 2.22 -7.96
CA ALA A 40 11.36 2.86 -7.58
C ALA A 40 11.27 4.28 -8.13
N SER A 41 10.13 4.61 -8.71
CA SER A 41 9.81 5.99 -9.10
C SER A 41 9.09 6.71 -7.96
N VAL A 42 9.13 8.03 -7.98
CA VAL A 42 8.33 8.90 -7.13
C VAL A 42 7.26 9.61 -7.96
N GLY A 43 6.07 9.78 -7.38
CA GLY A 43 5.01 10.58 -8.00
C GLY A 43 5.36 12.07 -7.97
N GLY A 44 5.32 12.74 -9.11
CA GLY A 44 5.54 14.18 -9.18
C GLY A 44 4.25 14.98 -8.94
N ARG A 45 4.39 16.25 -8.51
CA ARG A 45 3.27 17.19 -8.27
C ARG A 45 2.36 17.43 -9.47
N GLU A 46 2.83 17.16 -10.68
CA GLU A 46 2.11 17.37 -11.95
C GLU A 46 1.73 16.05 -12.65
N GLY A 47 1.65 14.94 -11.89
CA GLY A 47 1.35 13.62 -12.48
C GLY A 47 2.50 13.01 -13.27
N LYS A 48 3.69 13.61 -13.25
CA LYS A 48 4.91 13.06 -13.85
C LYS A 48 5.60 12.20 -12.81
N SER A 49 5.59 10.89 -13.00
CA SER A 49 6.42 9.97 -12.21
C SER A 49 7.82 9.89 -12.81
N GLY A 50 8.84 9.81 -11.96
CA GLY A 50 10.23 9.70 -12.39
C GLY A 50 11.11 9.07 -11.33
N ILE A 51 12.32 8.70 -11.71
CA ILE A 51 13.35 8.26 -10.76
C ILE A 51 13.98 9.52 -10.17
N ASP A 52 13.88 9.66 -8.85
CA ASP A 52 14.48 10.74 -8.09
C ASP A 52 15.22 10.13 -6.89
N THR A 53 16.54 10.06 -7.00
CA THR A 53 17.41 9.46 -5.99
C THR A 53 17.64 10.35 -4.77
N GLU A 54 17.24 11.62 -4.81
CA GLU A 54 17.27 12.51 -3.66
C GLU A 54 16.06 12.30 -2.75
N THR A 55 14.97 11.76 -3.30
CA THR A 55 13.74 11.46 -2.56
C THR A 55 13.61 9.99 -2.23
N ARG A 56 14.08 9.09 -3.10
CA ARG A 56 13.91 7.64 -2.90
C ARG A 56 15.04 6.82 -3.51
N THR A 57 15.64 5.96 -2.69
CA THR A 57 16.60 4.93 -3.13
C THR A 57 16.13 3.55 -2.69
N SER A 58 15.30 2.93 -3.50
CA SER A 58 14.81 1.58 -3.26
C SER A 58 14.57 0.85 -4.57
N HIS A 59 14.54 -0.46 -4.47
CA HIS A 59 14.13 -1.33 -5.58
C HIS A 59 12.75 -1.88 -5.29
N ILE A 60 11.94 -1.99 -6.32
CA ILE A 60 10.59 -2.52 -6.22
C ILE A 60 10.35 -3.64 -7.21
N SER A 61 9.41 -4.49 -6.88
CA SER A 61 8.75 -5.41 -7.79
C SER A 61 7.27 -5.50 -7.46
N TRP A 62 6.46 -5.96 -8.39
CA TRP A 62 5.02 -6.03 -8.22
C TRP A 62 4.58 -7.50 -8.18
N ILE A 63 3.93 -7.90 -7.10
CA ILE A 63 3.44 -9.27 -6.93
C ILE A 63 2.07 -9.39 -7.59
N PRO A 64 1.92 -10.20 -8.67
CA PRO A 64 0.64 -10.34 -9.35
C PRO A 64 -0.42 -11.01 -8.44
N PHE A 65 -1.69 -10.60 -8.58
CA PHE A 65 -2.81 -11.18 -7.84
C PHE A 65 -2.91 -12.71 -7.99
N SER A 66 -2.57 -13.23 -9.17
CA SER A 66 -2.62 -14.65 -9.47
C SER A 66 -1.54 -15.48 -8.78
N LYS A 67 -0.45 -14.87 -8.35
CA LYS A 67 0.71 -15.59 -7.81
C LYS A 67 0.60 -15.92 -6.33
N THR A 68 -0.10 -15.08 -5.58
CA THR A 68 -0.25 -15.18 -4.12
C THR A 68 -1.68 -14.90 -3.67
N THR A 69 -2.63 -15.63 -4.23
CA THR A 69 -4.07 -15.41 -4.01
C THR A 69 -4.45 -15.43 -2.52
N GLU A 70 -3.88 -16.33 -1.73
CA GLU A 70 -4.19 -16.42 -0.30
C GLU A 70 -3.70 -15.18 0.46
N MET A 71 -2.51 -14.66 0.13
CA MET A 71 -2.02 -13.40 0.70
C MET A 71 -3.01 -12.25 0.45
N TYR A 72 -3.49 -12.13 -0.79
CA TYR A 72 -4.45 -11.07 -1.14
C TYR A 72 -5.79 -11.24 -0.43
N LYS A 73 -6.28 -12.46 -0.23
CA LYS A 73 -7.48 -12.71 0.56
C LYS A 73 -7.31 -12.28 2.02
N ASP A 74 -6.15 -12.58 2.62
CA ASP A 74 -5.85 -12.20 4.00
C ASP A 74 -5.74 -10.67 4.12
N ILE A 75 -5.04 -10.01 3.19
CA ILE A 75 -4.94 -8.54 3.12
C ILE A 75 -6.34 -7.93 2.99
N GLU A 76 -7.14 -8.40 2.05
CA GLU A 76 -8.49 -7.88 1.81
C GLU A 76 -9.37 -8.00 3.05
N LYS A 77 -9.32 -9.14 3.74
CA LYS A 77 -10.05 -9.38 4.98
C LYS A 77 -9.66 -8.38 6.06
N VAL A 78 -8.35 -8.18 6.26
CA VAL A 78 -7.83 -7.22 7.26
C VAL A 78 -8.23 -5.80 6.89
N MET A 79 -8.03 -5.39 5.64
CA MET A 79 -8.39 -4.05 5.19
C MET A 79 -9.88 -3.77 5.32
N LYS A 80 -10.76 -4.71 4.97
CA LYS A 80 -12.21 -4.57 5.12
C LYS A 80 -12.62 -4.45 6.59
N THR A 81 -12.05 -5.29 7.47
CA THR A 81 -12.33 -5.23 8.91
C THR A 81 -11.85 -3.92 9.51
N THR A 82 -10.62 -3.52 9.20
CA THR A 82 -10.02 -2.26 9.68
C THR A 82 -10.79 -1.05 9.18
N ASN A 83 -11.16 -1.05 7.89
CA ASN A 83 -11.98 0.02 7.33
C ASN A 83 -13.34 0.14 8.04
N GLY A 84 -14.03 -0.96 8.27
CA GLY A 84 -15.31 -0.97 8.96
C GLY A 84 -15.23 -0.46 10.40
N ASN A 85 -14.13 -0.72 11.09
CA ASN A 85 -13.93 -0.35 12.49
C ASN A 85 -13.36 1.06 12.68
N HIS A 86 -12.55 1.56 11.74
CA HIS A 86 -11.71 2.73 11.96
C HIS A 86 -11.84 3.83 10.91
N PHE A 87 -12.09 3.50 9.64
CA PHE A 87 -12.08 4.49 8.55
C PHE A 87 -13.48 4.75 7.96
N GLY A 88 -14.28 3.72 7.73
CA GLY A 88 -15.68 3.86 7.31
C GLY A 88 -15.89 4.26 5.85
N PHE A 89 -14.93 4.00 4.96
CA PHE A 89 -15.12 4.22 3.53
C PHE A 89 -16.05 3.17 2.92
N ASP A 90 -16.93 3.59 2.02
CA ASP A 90 -17.79 2.70 1.26
C ASP A 90 -17.08 2.22 -0.02
N GLY A 91 -17.43 1.01 -0.50
CA GLY A 91 -16.98 0.49 -1.78
C GLY A 91 -15.47 0.18 -1.87
N MET A 92 -14.81 -0.05 -0.74
CA MET A 92 -13.38 -0.36 -0.69
C MET A 92 -13.03 -1.66 -1.43
N GLN A 93 -12.04 -1.59 -2.32
CA GLN A 93 -11.50 -2.70 -3.08
C GLN A 93 -9.98 -2.60 -3.17
N ILE A 94 -9.30 -3.75 -3.25
CA ILE A 94 -7.89 -3.79 -3.62
C ILE A 94 -7.82 -3.69 -5.16
N THR A 95 -7.27 -2.59 -5.65
CA THR A 95 -7.16 -2.32 -7.09
C THR A 95 -5.71 -2.33 -7.58
N GLU A 96 -4.75 -2.29 -6.68
CA GLU A 96 -3.33 -2.28 -7.00
C GLU A 96 -2.66 -3.57 -6.51
N MET A 97 -1.73 -4.08 -7.31
CA MET A 97 -0.87 -5.19 -6.89
C MET A 97 0.00 -4.75 -5.70
N ALA A 98 0.39 -5.70 -4.86
CA ALA A 98 1.31 -5.43 -3.76
C ALA A 98 2.69 -5.06 -4.32
N GLN A 99 3.20 -3.93 -3.87
CA GLN A 99 4.56 -3.51 -4.16
C GLN A 99 5.50 -4.12 -3.12
N TYR A 100 6.36 -5.03 -3.57
CA TYR A 100 7.47 -5.52 -2.77
C TYR A 100 8.63 -4.54 -2.88
N THR A 101 9.13 -4.04 -1.76
CA THR A 101 10.19 -3.02 -1.74
C THR A 101 11.40 -3.54 -0.97
N GLU A 102 12.57 -3.40 -1.57
CA GLU A 102 13.85 -3.64 -0.91
C GLU A 102 14.65 -2.33 -0.83
N TYR A 103 15.09 -1.99 0.37
CA TYR A 103 16.00 -0.88 0.61
C TYR A 103 17.43 -1.44 0.74
N PRO A 104 18.38 -1.03 -0.12
CA PRO A 104 19.80 -1.35 0.08
C PRO A 104 20.31 -0.65 1.34
N GLU A 105 21.53 -0.99 1.76
CA GLU A 105 22.20 -0.26 2.84
C GLU A 105 22.26 1.24 2.50
N GLY A 106 21.80 2.08 3.44
CA GLY A 106 21.66 3.52 3.23
C GLY A 106 20.48 3.92 2.35
N GLY A 107 19.66 2.96 1.88
CA GLY A 107 18.46 3.23 1.11
C GLY A 107 17.36 3.85 1.96
N PHE A 108 16.58 4.73 1.36
CA PHE A 108 15.52 5.47 2.04
C PHE A 108 14.37 5.83 1.10
N TYR A 109 13.29 6.26 1.68
CA TYR A 109 12.21 7.00 1.05
C TYR A 109 11.80 8.13 1.99
N ASP A 110 11.93 9.36 1.52
CA ASP A 110 11.62 10.55 2.32
C ASP A 110 10.12 10.67 2.58
N TRP A 111 9.75 11.62 3.45
CA TRP A 111 8.36 11.90 3.78
C TRP A 111 7.53 12.18 2.54
N HIS A 112 6.46 11.45 2.36
CA HIS A 112 5.59 11.53 1.20
C HIS A 112 4.15 11.23 1.59
N MET A 113 3.25 11.51 0.67
CA MET A 113 1.85 11.10 0.79
C MET A 113 1.57 9.99 -0.23
N ASP A 114 0.94 8.92 0.24
CA ASP A 114 0.53 7.79 -0.60
C ASP A 114 -0.73 8.07 -1.43
N CYS A 115 -1.39 9.18 -1.21
CA CYS A 115 -2.58 9.56 -1.95
C CYS A 115 -2.25 10.54 -3.09
N ASP A 116 -3.05 10.48 -4.14
CA ASP A 116 -3.04 11.47 -5.20
C ASP A 116 -3.82 12.71 -4.74
N LEU A 117 -3.17 13.88 -4.79
CA LEU A 117 -3.78 15.15 -4.42
C LEU A 117 -4.58 15.79 -5.55
N ILE A 118 -4.61 15.20 -6.73
CA ILE A 118 -5.39 15.71 -7.86
C ILE A 118 -6.86 15.41 -7.60
N MET A 119 -7.60 16.43 -7.21
CA MET A 119 -9.03 16.35 -6.86
C MET A 119 -9.92 15.94 -8.03
N THR A 120 -9.44 16.05 -9.25
CA THR A 120 -10.16 15.72 -10.50
C THR A 120 -9.84 14.32 -11.02
N LYS A 121 -9.06 13.53 -10.29
CA LYS A 121 -8.72 12.17 -10.72
C LYS A 121 -9.96 11.29 -10.71
N GLU A 122 -10.23 10.64 -11.83
CA GLU A 122 -11.27 9.62 -11.93
C GLU A 122 -10.93 8.38 -11.08
N PRO A 123 -11.93 7.70 -10.52
CA PRO A 123 -11.71 6.45 -9.79
C PRO A 123 -11.00 5.38 -10.64
N PRO A 124 -10.21 4.48 -10.02
CA PRO A 124 -10.03 4.31 -8.59
C PRO A 124 -9.05 5.32 -7.97
N VAL A 125 -9.37 5.80 -6.77
CA VAL A 125 -8.52 6.71 -5.98
C VAL A 125 -8.09 6.00 -4.70
N ARG A 126 -6.77 6.00 -4.44
CA ARG A 126 -6.21 5.40 -3.21
C ARG A 126 -6.71 6.15 -1.97
N LYS A 127 -7.35 5.45 -1.05
CA LYS A 127 -7.87 5.98 0.21
C LYS A 127 -7.13 5.44 1.42
N ILE A 128 -6.64 4.21 1.34
CA ILE A 128 -5.88 3.55 2.39
C ILE A 128 -4.63 2.95 1.76
N SER A 129 -3.50 3.12 2.42
CA SER A 129 -2.25 2.40 2.15
C SER A 129 -1.99 1.45 3.30
N MET A 130 -1.45 0.27 3.00
CA MET A 130 -1.13 -0.76 3.98
C MET A 130 0.32 -1.21 3.79
N THR A 131 1.06 -1.23 4.88
CA THR A 131 2.42 -1.78 4.93
C THR A 131 2.42 -3.07 5.75
N LEU A 132 3.13 -4.08 5.27
CA LEU A 132 3.29 -5.40 5.90
C LEU A 132 4.74 -5.62 6.29
#